data_2b24641334a6142495fd1b903b04a807
#
_entry.id   2b24641334a6142495fd1b903b04a807
#
_cell.length_a   1.000
_cell.length_b   1.000
_cell.length_c   1.000
_cell.angle_alpha   90.00
_cell.angle_beta   90.00
_cell.angle_gamma   90.00
#
_symmetry.space_group_name_H-M   'P 1'
#
loop_
_entity.id
_entity.type
_entity.pdbx_description
1 polymer ?
#
loop_
_entity_poly.entity_id
_entity_poly.type
_entity_poly.pdbx_seq_one_letter_code
_entity_poly.pdbx_strand_id
1 'polypeptide(L)'
;MSDLDIKNKVAESGLINFDLSQLLPKGKRVGIDLKDFLFEGLILKEKDFREKVAALNAADYADAYLYIYNSADAIVPLWAYFLLTAKLTESAKKIVYGNREVLEVLLMHNAVQSYDFTAMAGKRVLVKGCSDESIPENAYIELVEQLKPLVKSLMFGEACSNVPIFKN
;
A
#
# COMPACT_ATOMS: atom_id res chain seq x y z
N MET A 1 19.23 13.87 48.33
CA MET A 1 19.01 12.81 47.31
C MET A 1 18.60 13.53 46.07
N SER A 2 19.54 13.63 45.11
CA SER A 2 19.36 14.40 43.89
C SER A 2 18.50 13.58 42.92
N ASP A 3 17.31 14.10 42.58
CA ASP A 3 16.53 13.64 41.44
C ASP A 3 17.36 13.76 40.17
N LEU A 4 17.79 12.62 39.64
CA LEU A 4 18.38 12.56 38.33
C LEU A 4 17.22 12.68 37.32
N ASP A 5 16.96 13.91 36.92
CA ASP A 5 16.10 14.22 35.75
C ASP A 5 16.64 13.44 34.55
N ILE A 6 15.98 12.36 34.23
CA ILE A 6 16.24 11.59 32.99
C ILE A 6 15.72 12.43 31.82
N LYS A 7 16.54 13.37 31.38
CA LYS A 7 16.27 14.18 30.20
C LYS A 7 16.16 13.25 29.00
N ASN A 8 14.97 13.22 28.37
CA ASN A 8 14.74 12.48 27.14
C ASN A 8 15.50 13.17 25.99
N LYS A 9 16.79 12.82 25.86
CA LYS A 9 17.70 13.38 24.83
C LYS A 9 17.18 13.22 23.39
N VAL A 10 16.25 12.30 23.15
CA VAL A 10 15.63 12.09 21.83
C VAL A 10 14.63 13.20 21.53
N ALA A 11 13.85 13.63 22.51
CA ALA A 11 12.91 14.74 22.36
C ALA A 11 13.61 16.09 22.14
N GLU A 12 14.78 16.32 22.78
CA GLU A 12 15.57 17.55 22.60
C GLU A 12 16.42 17.55 21.33
N SER A 13 16.62 16.40 20.68
CA SER A 13 17.56 16.28 19.54
C SER A 13 17.02 16.82 18.22
N GLY A 14 15.72 17.15 18.11
CA GLY A 14 15.07 17.52 16.86
C GLY A 14 15.05 16.38 15.82
N LEU A 15 15.22 15.13 16.27
CA LEU A 15 15.14 13.94 15.45
C LEU A 15 13.68 13.53 15.29
N ILE A 16 13.23 13.39 14.04
CA ILE A 16 11.91 12.86 13.73
C ILE A 16 12.02 11.35 13.53
N ASN A 17 11.30 10.58 14.32
CA ASN A 17 11.12 9.15 14.09
C ASN A 17 9.89 8.97 13.19
N PHE A 18 10.10 8.38 12.03
CA PHE A 18 9.05 8.15 11.06
C PHE A 18 8.85 6.65 10.80
N ASP A 19 7.64 6.18 11.05
CA ASP A 19 7.23 4.82 10.79
C ASP A 19 6.34 4.80 9.54
N LEU A 20 6.82 4.16 8.47
CA LEU A 20 6.11 4.13 7.19
C LEU A 20 4.78 3.37 7.28
N SER A 21 4.65 2.46 8.25
CA SER A 21 3.41 1.70 8.46
C SER A 21 2.20 2.60 8.80
N GLN A 22 2.44 3.79 9.36
CA GLN A 22 1.37 4.76 9.64
C GLN A 22 0.65 5.24 8.38
N LEU A 23 1.28 5.12 7.21
CA LEU A 23 0.69 5.49 5.91
C LEU A 23 -0.11 4.35 5.29
N LEU A 24 0.01 3.12 5.80
CA LEU A 24 -0.64 1.95 5.20
C LEU A 24 -2.17 2.10 5.25
N PRO A 25 -2.85 2.12 4.09
CA PRO A 25 -4.30 2.27 4.06
C PRO A 25 -5.00 1.08 4.72
N LYS A 26 -5.81 1.36 5.74
CA LYS A 26 -6.58 0.35 6.46
C LYS A 26 -7.81 -0.06 5.67
N GLY A 27 -8.12 -1.36 5.66
CA GLY A 27 -9.31 -1.91 5.01
C GLY A 27 -9.11 -3.36 4.56
N LYS A 28 -10.20 -3.98 4.16
CA LYS A 28 -10.22 -5.37 3.69
C LYS A 28 -9.54 -5.47 2.32
N ARG A 29 -8.70 -6.47 2.12
CA ARG A 29 -8.10 -6.83 0.82
C ARG A 29 -8.80 -8.07 0.31
N VAL A 30 -9.35 -7.99 -0.91
CA VAL A 30 -10.11 -9.09 -1.52
C VAL A 30 -9.60 -9.37 -2.91
N GLY A 31 -9.23 -10.62 -3.16
CA GLY A 31 -8.89 -11.11 -4.48
C GLY A 31 -10.13 -11.62 -5.21
N ILE A 32 -10.23 -11.30 -6.49
CA ILE A 32 -11.27 -11.81 -7.38
C ILE A 32 -10.58 -12.59 -8.49
N ASP A 33 -10.75 -13.90 -8.48
CA ASP A 33 -10.20 -14.78 -9.50
C ASP A 33 -11.19 -14.89 -10.68
N LEU A 34 -10.75 -14.51 -11.85
CA LEU A 34 -11.59 -14.64 -13.07
C LEU A 34 -11.88 -16.10 -13.43
N LYS A 35 -11.08 -17.03 -12.96
CA LYS A 35 -11.34 -18.47 -13.13
C LYS A 35 -12.75 -18.86 -12.68
N ASP A 36 -13.25 -18.26 -11.59
CA ASP A 36 -14.57 -18.54 -11.02
C ASP A 36 -15.73 -18.10 -11.95
N PHE A 37 -15.42 -17.21 -12.88
CA PHE A 37 -16.37 -16.70 -13.87
C PHE A 37 -16.33 -17.46 -15.20
N LEU A 38 -15.31 -18.30 -15.40
CA LEU A 38 -15.18 -19.09 -16.63
C LEU A 38 -16.09 -20.33 -16.60
N PHE A 39 -16.46 -20.79 -17.79
CA PHE A 39 -17.09 -22.08 -17.96
C PHE A 39 -16.05 -23.18 -17.78
N GLU A 40 -16.31 -24.12 -16.88
CA GLU A 40 -15.37 -25.20 -16.46
C GLU A 40 -13.96 -24.69 -16.08
N GLY A 41 -13.86 -23.40 -15.67
CA GLY A 41 -12.59 -22.79 -15.29
C GLY A 41 -11.62 -22.52 -16.45
N LEU A 42 -12.04 -22.66 -17.70
CA LEU A 42 -11.17 -22.61 -18.87
C LEU A 42 -11.68 -21.69 -19.99
N ILE A 43 -12.98 -21.57 -20.18
CA ILE A 43 -13.56 -20.88 -21.35
C ILE A 43 -14.43 -19.72 -20.90
N LEU A 44 -14.16 -18.54 -21.43
CA LEU A 44 -15.05 -17.40 -21.21
C LEU A 44 -16.20 -17.47 -22.20
N LYS A 45 -17.41 -17.71 -21.69
CA LYS A 45 -18.68 -17.57 -22.42
C LYS A 45 -19.32 -16.25 -22.03
N GLU A 46 -19.46 -15.34 -22.98
CA GLU A 46 -19.90 -13.95 -22.70
C GLU A 46 -21.21 -13.89 -21.91
N LYS A 47 -22.22 -14.65 -22.29
CA LYS A 47 -23.51 -14.64 -21.61
C LYS A 47 -23.35 -15.06 -20.13
N ASP A 48 -22.72 -16.21 -19.91
CA ASP A 48 -22.53 -16.77 -18.56
C ASP A 48 -21.70 -15.81 -17.68
N PHE A 49 -20.67 -15.19 -18.26
CA PHE A 49 -19.83 -14.21 -17.56
C PHE A 49 -20.66 -12.98 -17.14
N ARG A 50 -21.47 -12.44 -18.05
CA ARG A 50 -22.36 -11.30 -17.75
C ARG A 50 -23.36 -11.63 -16.65
N GLU A 51 -23.94 -12.82 -16.68
CA GLU A 51 -24.89 -13.28 -15.66
C GLU A 51 -24.20 -13.40 -14.28
N LYS A 52 -23.01 -14.01 -14.22
CA LYS A 52 -22.23 -14.12 -12.98
C LYS A 52 -21.82 -12.76 -12.42
N VAL A 53 -21.36 -11.84 -13.26
CA VAL A 53 -21.00 -10.48 -12.83
C VAL A 53 -22.24 -9.72 -12.33
N ALA A 54 -23.38 -9.84 -13.03
CA ALA A 54 -24.63 -9.21 -12.60
C ALA A 54 -25.11 -9.74 -11.24
N ALA A 55 -24.90 -11.04 -10.97
CA ALA A 55 -25.26 -11.68 -9.71
C ALA A 55 -24.36 -11.29 -8.51
N LEU A 56 -23.21 -10.67 -8.75
CA LEU A 56 -22.37 -10.19 -7.66
C LEU A 56 -23.12 -9.14 -6.81
N ASN A 57 -23.14 -9.39 -5.51
CA ASN A 57 -23.62 -8.40 -4.56
C ASN A 57 -22.50 -7.40 -4.28
N ALA A 58 -22.59 -6.20 -4.83
CA ALA A 58 -21.57 -5.16 -4.67
C ALA A 58 -21.34 -4.75 -3.21
N ALA A 59 -22.34 -4.93 -2.32
CA ALA A 59 -22.20 -4.63 -0.91
C ALA A 59 -21.17 -5.52 -0.20
N ASP A 60 -20.90 -6.72 -0.69
CA ASP A 60 -19.90 -7.63 -0.11
C ASP A 60 -18.46 -7.09 -0.29
N TYR A 61 -18.29 -6.14 -1.19
CA TYR A 61 -17.03 -5.47 -1.54
C TYR A 61 -16.96 -4.03 -1.05
N ALA A 62 -17.95 -3.61 -0.25
CA ALA A 62 -17.99 -2.25 0.26
C ALA A 62 -16.72 -1.91 1.02
N ASP A 63 -16.16 -0.73 0.73
CA ASP A 63 -14.94 -0.20 1.33
C ASP A 63 -13.69 -1.10 1.24
N ALA A 64 -13.73 -2.15 0.42
CA ALA A 64 -12.60 -3.03 0.20
C ALA A 64 -11.62 -2.52 -0.86
N TYR A 65 -10.37 -2.97 -0.75
CA TYR A 65 -9.35 -2.86 -1.78
C TYR A 65 -9.32 -4.19 -2.54
N LEU A 66 -9.57 -4.14 -3.85
CA LEU A 66 -9.73 -5.32 -4.69
C LEU A 66 -8.53 -5.51 -5.61
N TYR A 67 -8.14 -6.76 -5.81
CA TYR A 67 -7.22 -7.14 -6.88
C TYR A 67 -7.87 -8.24 -7.73
N ILE A 68 -7.89 -8.00 -9.05
CA ILE A 68 -8.46 -8.94 -10.03
C ILE A 68 -7.30 -9.68 -10.68
N TYR A 69 -7.37 -10.99 -10.67
CA TYR A 69 -6.36 -11.84 -11.29
C TYR A 69 -7.03 -13.01 -12.01
N ASN A 70 -6.25 -13.75 -12.79
CA ASN A 70 -6.71 -14.97 -13.44
C ASN A 70 -5.71 -16.09 -13.11
N SER A 71 -6.14 -17.10 -12.37
CA SER A 71 -5.34 -18.29 -12.08
C SER A 71 -5.53 -19.41 -13.12
N ALA A 72 -6.46 -19.24 -14.06
CA ALA A 72 -6.67 -20.21 -15.13
C ALA A 72 -5.65 -20.00 -16.26
N ASP A 73 -5.30 -21.10 -16.93
CA ASP A 73 -4.58 -21.04 -18.22
C ASP A 73 -5.58 -20.76 -19.36
N ALA A 74 -6.15 -19.55 -19.32
CA ALA A 74 -7.18 -19.11 -20.25
C ALA A 74 -6.95 -17.66 -20.66
N ILE A 75 -7.22 -17.38 -21.93
CA ILE A 75 -7.21 -16.01 -22.46
C ILE A 75 -8.50 -15.33 -22.07
N VAL A 76 -8.39 -14.27 -21.26
CA VAL A 76 -9.52 -13.45 -20.84
C VAL A 76 -9.46 -12.10 -21.56
N PRO A 77 -10.46 -11.75 -22.40
CA PRO A 77 -10.49 -10.47 -23.10
C PRO A 77 -10.63 -9.30 -22.14
N LEU A 78 -10.06 -8.12 -22.48
CA LEU A 78 -10.08 -6.93 -21.64
C LEU A 78 -11.49 -6.46 -21.26
N TRP A 79 -12.50 -6.66 -22.12
CA TRP A 79 -13.87 -6.26 -21.80
C TRP A 79 -14.42 -6.97 -20.54
N ALA A 80 -13.95 -8.19 -20.24
CA ALA A 80 -14.35 -8.90 -19.03
C ALA A 80 -13.87 -8.17 -17.75
N TYR A 81 -12.62 -7.70 -17.75
CA TYR A 81 -12.09 -6.87 -16.66
C TYR A 81 -12.86 -5.56 -16.55
N PHE A 82 -13.20 -4.92 -17.68
CA PHE A 82 -13.95 -3.68 -17.67
C PHE A 82 -15.35 -3.87 -17.08
N LEU A 83 -16.04 -4.96 -17.47
CA LEU A 83 -17.38 -5.24 -16.95
C LEU A 83 -17.37 -5.48 -15.45
N LEU A 84 -16.43 -6.29 -14.96
CA LEU A 84 -16.28 -6.56 -13.53
C LEU A 84 -15.91 -5.30 -12.76
N THR A 85 -14.95 -4.51 -13.27
CA THR A 85 -14.56 -3.24 -12.66
C THR A 85 -15.74 -2.27 -12.59
N ALA A 86 -16.48 -2.10 -13.68
CA ALA A 86 -17.66 -1.22 -13.72
C ALA A 86 -18.72 -1.62 -12.68
N LYS A 87 -18.92 -2.93 -12.47
CA LYS A 87 -19.86 -3.45 -11.44
C LYS A 87 -19.44 -3.08 -10.02
N LEU A 88 -18.15 -3.04 -9.73
CA LEU A 88 -17.62 -2.93 -8.36
C LEU A 88 -17.09 -1.55 -8.01
N THR A 89 -16.90 -0.65 -8.97
CA THR A 89 -16.27 0.68 -8.77
C THR A 89 -17.01 1.55 -7.76
N GLU A 90 -18.34 1.45 -7.69
CA GLU A 90 -19.13 2.27 -6.77
C GLU A 90 -19.03 1.80 -5.31
N SER A 91 -18.62 0.55 -5.09
CA SER A 91 -18.55 -0.05 -3.74
C SER A 91 -17.13 -0.15 -3.22
N ALA A 92 -16.17 -0.47 -4.08
CA ALA A 92 -14.79 -0.67 -3.70
C ALA A 92 -14.01 0.65 -3.58
N LYS A 93 -13.07 0.72 -2.65
CA LYS A 93 -12.14 1.87 -2.53
C LYS A 93 -11.14 1.94 -3.67
N LYS A 94 -10.65 0.81 -4.11
CA LYS A 94 -9.69 0.68 -5.20
C LYS A 94 -9.80 -0.68 -5.84
N ILE A 95 -9.63 -0.74 -7.14
CA ILE A 95 -9.56 -1.99 -7.90
C ILE A 95 -8.28 -1.95 -8.73
N VAL A 96 -7.50 -3.03 -8.70
CA VAL A 96 -6.28 -3.17 -9.49
C VAL A 96 -6.27 -4.51 -10.23
N TYR A 97 -5.54 -4.59 -11.32
CA TYR A 97 -5.20 -5.85 -11.98
C TYR A 97 -3.87 -6.36 -11.42
N GLY A 98 -3.83 -7.59 -11.01
CA GLY A 98 -2.65 -8.27 -10.48
C GLY A 98 -2.93 -9.04 -9.21
N ASN A 99 -1.91 -9.38 -8.48
CA ASN A 99 -1.99 -10.06 -7.20
C ASN A 99 -2.05 -9.07 -6.02
N ARG A 100 -2.07 -9.61 -4.81
CA ARG A 100 -2.09 -8.80 -3.59
C ARG A 100 -0.86 -7.89 -3.46
N GLU A 101 0.31 -8.35 -3.89
CA GLU A 101 1.55 -7.54 -3.84
C GLU A 101 1.44 -6.29 -4.70
N VAL A 102 0.90 -6.42 -5.93
CA VAL A 102 0.65 -5.28 -6.82
C VAL A 102 -0.32 -4.29 -6.16
N LEU A 103 -1.36 -4.78 -5.50
CA LEU A 103 -2.28 -3.92 -4.76
C LEU A 103 -1.55 -3.14 -3.66
N GLU A 104 -0.77 -3.81 -2.80
CA GLU A 104 -0.07 -3.15 -1.69
C GLU A 104 0.96 -2.12 -2.20
N VAL A 105 1.69 -2.43 -3.27
CA VAL A 105 2.62 -1.47 -3.90
C VAL A 105 1.88 -0.21 -4.35
N LEU A 106 0.74 -0.36 -5.06
CA LEU A 106 -0.03 0.79 -5.55
C LEU A 106 -0.70 1.58 -4.41
N LEU A 107 -1.14 0.91 -3.36
CA LEU A 107 -1.71 1.58 -2.19
C LEU A 107 -0.65 2.41 -1.47
N MET A 108 0.53 1.83 -1.24
CA MET A 108 1.64 2.54 -0.59
C MET A 108 2.20 3.66 -1.46
N HIS A 109 2.32 3.45 -2.78
CA HIS A 109 2.67 4.52 -3.73
C HIS A 109 1.75 5.73 -3.55
N ASN A 110 0.44 5.54 -3.63
CA ASN A 110 -0.52 6.64 -3.48
C ASN A 110 -0.40 7.30 -2.10
N ALA A 111 -0.19 6.52 -1.03
CA ALA A 111 -0.05 7.04 0.32
C ALA A 111 1.21 7.89 0.48
N VAL A 112 2.36 7.45 -0.03
CA VAL A 112 3.62 8.20 0.00
C VAL A 112 3.52 9.47 -0.84
N GLN A 113 2.95 9.39 -2.06
CA GLN A 113 2.80 10.55 -2.94
C GLN A 113 1.84 11.61 -2.38
N SER A 114 0.85 11.21 -1.60
CA SER A 114 -0.15 12.12 -1.03
C SER A 114 0.24 12.70 0.32
N TYR A 115 1.26 12.15 0.97
CA TYR A 115 1.64 12.58 2.31
C TYR A 115 2.43 13.90 2.28
N ASP A 116 2.07 14.81 3.17
CA ASP A 116 2.78 16.08 3.32
C ASP A 116 4.01 15.92 4.23
N PHE A 117 5.19 15.88 3.63
CA PHE A 117 6.46 15.79 4.32
C PHE A 117 7.04 17.15 4.73
N THR A 118 6.36 18.28 4.50
CA THR A 118 6.90 19.63 4.76
C THR A 118 7.30 19.86 6.21
N ALA A 119 6.62 19.23 7.16
CA ALA A 119 6.97 19.26 8.59
C ALA A 119 8.38 18.70 8.90
N MET A 120 8.95 17.91 7.98
CA MET A 120 10.29 17.32 8.11
C MET A 120 11.39 18.18 7.47
N ALA A 121 11.04 19.30 6.83
CA ALA A 121 11.98 20.16 6.12
C ALA A 121 13.13 20.62 7.06
N GLY A 122 14.38 20.42 6.61
CA GLY A 122 15.58 20.76 7.36
C GLY A 122 15.81 19.95 8.65
N LYS A 123 14.98 18.93 8.93
CA LYS A 123 15.12 18.09 10.13
C LYS A 123 16.00 16.86 9.87
N ARG A 124 16.40 16.22 10.95
CA ARG A 124 17.00 14.89 10.91
C ARG A 124 15.88 13.86 11.04
N VAL A 125 15.83 12.88 10.14
CA VAL A 125 14.77 11.88 10.10
C VAL A 125 15.39 10.48 10.29
N LEU A 126 14.76 9.70 11.15
CA LEU A 126 15.03 8.28 11.32
C LEU A 126 13.79 7.51 10.87
N VAL A 127 13.93 6.76 9.79
CA VAL A 127 12.89 5.86 9.31
C VAL A 127 13.05 4.52 10.01
N LYS A 128 11.98 4.06 10.66
CA LYS A 128 11.97 2.75 11.32
C LYS A 128 12.13 1.62 10.32
N GLY A 129 13.02 0.67 10.64
CA GLY A 129 13.31 -0.50 9.83
C GLY A 129 12.45 -1.72 10.12
N CYS A 130 11.83 -1.76 11.31
CA CYS A 130 10.97 -2.86 11.74
C CYS A 130 9.56 -2.35 11.94
N SER A 131 8.62 -2.87 11.16
CA SER A 131 7.19 -2.73 11.42
C SER A 131 6.58 -4.12 11.49
N ASP A 132 5.51 -4.27 12.28
CA ASP A 132 4.75 -5.54 12.36
C ASP A 132 3.96 -5.82 11.07
N GLU A 133 3.90 -4.85 10.18
CA GLU A 133 3.18 -4.94 8.91
C GLU A 133 4.16 -5.01 7.74
N SER A 134 3.85 -5.86 6.76
CA SER A 134 4.63 -5.98 5.53
C SER A 134 4.44 -4.74 4.66
N ILE A 135 5.44 -3.88 4.66
CA ILE A 135 5.50 -2.70 3.79
C ILE A 135 6.32 -3.08 2.55
N PRO A 136 5.79 -2.86 1.32
CA PRO A 136 6.54 -3.12 0.10
C PRO A 136 7.83 -2.29 0.05
N GLU A 137 8.94 -2.90 -0.38
CA GLU A 137 10.25 -2.23 -0.48
C GLU A 137 10.19 -0.98 -1.35
N ASN A 138 9.34 -1.00 -2.39
CA ASN A 138 9.13 0.16 -3.26
C ASN A 138 8.73 1.42 -2.50
N ALA A 139 7.93 1.28 -1.44
CA ALA A 139 7.50 2.41 -0.62
C ALA A 139 8.68 3.10 0.11
N TYR A 140 9.68 2.33 0.54
CA TYR A 140 10.90 2.89 1.15
C TYR A 140 11.78 3.61 0.11
N ILE A 141 11.86 3.09 -1.12
CA ILE A 141 12.58 3.75 -2.21
C ILE A 141 11.93 5.09 -2.53
N GLU A 142 10.62 5.12 -2.72
CA GLU A 142 9.86 6.35 -2.98
C GLU A 142 9.95 7.35 -1.82
N LEU A 143 9.92 6.86 -0.58
CA LEU A 143 10.10 7.71 0.59
C LEU A 143 11.46 8.42 0.57
N VAL A 144 12.53 7.74 0.20
CA VAL A 144 13.87 8.36 0.08
C VAL A 144 13.87 9.43 -1.01
N GLU A 145 13.22 9.19 -2.15
CA GLU A 145 13.09 10.19 -3.22
C GLU A 145 12.39 11.46 -2.73
N GLN A 146 11.31 11.32 -1.95
CA GLN A 146 10.56 12.45 -1.37
C GLN A 146 11.39 13.20 -0.30
N LEU A 147 12.10 12.49 0.55
CA LEU A 147 12.82 13.07 1.68
C LEU A 147 14.18 13.67 1.30
N LYS A 148 14.86 13.14 0.26
CA LYS A 148 16.21 13.57 -0.11
C LYS A 148 16.35 15.07 -0.35
N PRO A 149 15.44 15.75 -1.08
CA PRO A 149 15.54 17.19 -1.29
C PRO A 149 15.09 18.01 -0.06
N LEU A 150 14.42 17.40 0.91
CA LEU A 150 13.69 18.11 1.95
C LEU A 150 14.41 18.12 3.29
N VAL A 151 14.96 16.97 3.71
CA VAL A 151 15.48 16.77 5.07
C VAL A 151 16.98 17.02 5.17
N LYS A 152 17.45 17.39 6.37
CA LYS A 152 18.88 17.61 6.64
C LYS A 152 19.69 16.31 6.62
N SER A 153 19.13 15.23 7.14
CA SER A 153 19.73 13.89 7.11
C SER A 153 18.70 12.80 7.28
N LEU A 154 18.99 11.65 6.71
CA LEU A 154 18.18 10.45 6.79
C LEU A 154 18.99 9.30 7.38
N MET A 155 18.36 8.57 8.28
CA MET A 155 18.86 7.34 8.90
C MET A 155 17.79 6.28 8.80
N PHE A 156 18.19 5.02 8.81
CA PHE A 156 17.28 3.87 8.77
C PHE A 156 17.59 2.89 9.90
N GLY A 157 16.58 2.43 10.61
CA GLY A 157 16.71 1.47 11.71
C GLY A 157 16.00 1.93 12.98
N GLU A 158 16.58 1.62 14.12
CA GLU A 158 16.08 1.99 15.43
C GLU A 158 16.96 3.06 16.08
N ALA A 159 16.43 3.79 17.06
CA ALA A 159 17.16 4.86 17.72
C ALA A 159 18.51 4.41 18.35
N CYS A 160 18.56 3.15 18.80
CA CYS A 160 19.76 2.54 19.38
C CYS A 160 20.70 1.89 18.36
N SER A 161 20.19 1.58 17.16
CA SER A 161 20.95 0.91 16.10
C SER A 161 20.42 1.34 14.73
N ASN A 162 21.06 2.30 14.11
CA ASN A 162 20.66 2.85 12.82
C ASN A 162 21.80 2.95 11.83
N VAL A 163 21.45 2.94 10.56
CA VAL A 163 22.38 3.13 9.44
C VAL A 163 22.16 4.53 8.85
N PRO A 164 23.18 5.39 8.83
CA PRO A 164 23.08 6.66 8.11
C PRO A 164 22.95 6.43 6.61
N ILE A 165 21.96 7.07 5.99
CA ILE A 165 21.72 6.97 4.53
C ILE A 165 22.36 8.17 3.81
N PHE A 166 22.06 9.39 4.29
CA PHE A 166 22.72 10.60 3.81
C PHE A 166 22.66 11.74 4.83
N LYS A 167 23.50 12.75 4.58
CA LYS A 167 23.50 14.05 5.24
C LYS A 167 23.71 15.14 4.17
N ASN A 168 22.78 16.09 4.08
CA ASN A 168 22.87 17.29 3.24
C ASN A 168 23.65 18.40 3.94
#